data_98edd83aece40b60ab4c0b387c6cca66
#
_entry.id   98edd83aece40b60ab4c0b387c6cca66
#
_cell.length_a   1.000
_cell.length_b   1.000
_cell.length_c   1.000
_cell.angle_alpha   90.00
_cell.angle_beta   90.00
_cell.angle_gamma   90.00
#
_symmetry.space_group_name_H-M   'P 1'
#
loop_
_entity.id
_entity.type
_entity.pdbx_description
1 polymer ?
#
loop_
_entity_poly.entity_id
_entity_poly.type
_entity_poly.pdbx_seq_one_letter_code
_entity_poly.pdbx_strand_id
1 'polypeptide(L)'
;FKELDQEFHFDLDPAATTKSAKCARYFTPAEDGLSADWGGARVFCNPPYGRHICDWVRKGYEESQKPGTVVVMLIPARTDTAYFHDYIFGGKADEVRFLRGRLTFTDEDGNPTTDAKGRACSAPFPSAIVIWRSPDMGHNLRDMVLDLIKAEPMTANEIAATLSDRGQQVSRSDVGPILTKAQAAGKAKNAGKRVCSVTGRSAIVWTAESEG
;
A
#
# COMPACT_ATOMS: atom_id res chain seq x y z
N PHE A 1 13.22 5.60 6.96
CA PHE A 1 12.10 6.53 6.77
C PHE A 1 12.23 7.29 5.44
N LYS A 2 13.32 8.03 5.22
CA LYS A 2 13.46 8.94 4.06
C LYS A 2 13.15 8.30 2.69
N GLU A 3 13.61 7.07 2.45
CA GLU A 3 13.32 6.34 1.20
C GLU A 3 11.83 6.01 1.05
N LEU A 4 11.20 5.56 2.13
CA LEU A 4 9.76 5.32 2.15
C LEU A 4 8.96 6.62 1.98
N ASP A 5 9.41 7.70 2.59
CA ASP A 5 8.74 8.99 2.46
C ASP A 5 8.81 9.57 1.04
N GLN A 6 9.91 9.33 0.32
CA GLN A 6 10.01 9.66 -1.11
C GLN A 6 9.01 8.88 -1.98
N GLU A 7 8.66 7.66 -1.56
CA GLU A 7 7.71 6.81 -2.29
C GLU A 7 6.27 7.12 -1.92
N PHE A 8 5.98 7.32 -0.62
CA PHE A 8 4.61 7.40 -0.11
C PHE A 8 4.16 8.81 0.24
N HIS A 9 5.07 9.76 0.47
CA HIS A 9 4.77 11.15 0.88
C HIS A 9 3.88 11.20 2.11
N PHE A 10 4.39 10.70 3.24
CA PHE A 10 3.63 10.56 4.47
C PHE A 10 3.16 11.90 5.05
N ASP A 11 1.93 11.92 5.55
CA ASP A 11 1.32 13.09 6.20
C ASP A 11 0.87 12.83 7.65
N LEU A 12 0.88 11.54 8.10
CA LEU A 12 0.50 11.16 9.47
C LEU A 12 1.46 10.14 10.07
N ASP A 13 1.88 10.39 11.33
CA ASP A 13 2.59 9.45 12.20
C ASP A 13 1.77 9.22 13.48
N PRO A 14 0.98 8.13 13.58
CA PRO A 14 0.05 7.94 14.68
C PRO A 14 0.68 7.37 15.96
N ALA A 15 1.97 7.05 15.95
CA ALA A 15 2.67 6.39 17.05
C ALA A 15 3.97 7.15 17.42
N ALA A 16 3.87 8.45 17.63
CA ALA A 16 5.01 9.34 17.83
C ALA A 16 5.04 10.00 19.21
N THR A 17 6.16 10.60 19.52
CA THR A 17 6.28 11.67 20.51
C THR A 17 6.55 12.99 19.78
N THR A 18 6.47 14.12 20.49
CA THR A 18 6.81 15.44 19.92
C THR A 18 8.23 15.50 19.34
N LYS A 19 9.15 14.68 19.85
CA LYS A 19 10.54 14.61 19.39
C LYS A 19 10.76 13.57 18.28
N SER A 20 10.05 12.44 18.33
CA SER A 20 10.26 11.34 17.40
C SER A 20 9.41 11.41 16.12
N ALA A 21 8.42 12.31 16.08
CA ALA A 21 7.47 12.45 14.97
C ALA A 21 8.17 12.57 13.61
N LYS A 22 7.70 11.78 12.65
CA LYS A 22 8.23 11.74 11.29
C LYS A 22 7.40 12.59 10.31
N CYS A 23 6.17 12.93 10.69
CA CYS A 23 5.23 13.71 9.90
C CYS A 23 4.81 14.99 10.64
N ALA A 24 4.29 15.98 9.90
CA ALA A 24 3.77 17.21 10.50
C ALA A 24 2.52 16.96 11.35
N ARG A 25 1.66 16.03 10.93
CA ARG A 25 0.54 15.53 11.72
C ARG A 25 0.96 14.23 12.41
N TYR A 26 0.81 14.19 13.72
CA TYR A 26 1.15 13.00 14.50
C TYR A 26 0.27 12.90 15.75
N PHE A 27 0.20 11.70 16.33
CA PHE A 27 -0.46 11.47 17.60
C PHE A 27 0.55 10.97 18.64
N THR A 28 0.48 11.59 19.81
CA THR A 28 1.25 11.20 21.00
C THR A 28 0.50 10.15 21.82
N PRO A 29 1.15 9.49 22.80
CA PRO A 29 0.43 8.59 23.72
C PRO A 29 -0.73 9.27 24.47
N ALA A 30 -0.70 10.58 24.68
CA ALA A 30 -1.77 11.32 25.33
C ALA A 30 -3.00 11.52 24.43
N GLU A 31 -2.79 11.55 23.10
CA GLU A 31 -3.83 11.70 22.09
C GLU A 31 -4.36 10.35 21.61
N ASP A 32 -3.70 9.26 21.98
CA ASP A 32 -4.05 7.88 21.64
C ASP A 32 -4.30 7.62 20.14
N GLY A 33 -3.22 7.40 19.41
CA GLY A 33 -3.29 7.09 17.98
C GLY A 33 -4.15 5.87 17.62
N LEU A 34 -4.38 4.93 18.56
CA LEU A 34 -5.29 3.80 18.34
C LEU A 34 -6.76 4.23 18.28
N SER A 35 -7.13 5.27 19.03
CA SER A 35 -8.49 5.82 19.04
C SER A 35 -8.71 6.87 17.94
N ALA A 36 -7.64 7.41 17.37
CA ALA A 36 -7.70 8.46 16.36
C ALA A 36 -8.15 7.93 14.98
N ASP A 37 -8.70 8.83 14.16
CA ASP A 37 -9.03 8.55 12.76
C ASP A 37 -7.82 8.81 11.84
N TRP A 38 -7.46 7.82 11.01
CA TRP A 38 -6.39 7.91 10.03
C TRP A 38 -6.92 8.02 8.59
N GLY A 39 -8.25 8.02 8.41
CA GLY A 39 -8.88 8.02 7.09
C GLY A 39 -8.39 9.14 6.16
N GLY A 40 -8.15 8.82 4.92
CA GLY A 40 -7.64 9.73 3.88
C GLY A 40 -6.16 10.11 4.02
N ALA A 41 -5.43 9.54 5.00
CA ALA A 41 -4.03 9.86 5.25
C ALA A 41 -3.05 8.89 4.57
N ARG A 42 -1.83 9.37 4.35
CA ARG A 42 -0.65 8.57 4.03
C ARG A 42 0.15 8.36 5.31
N VAL A 43 -0.08 7.21 5.93
CA VAL A 43 0.35 6.93 7.29
C VAL A 43 1.69 6.21 7.30
N PHE A 44 2.66 6.75 8.03
CA PHE A 44 3.83 6.00 8.49
C PHE A 44 3.65 5.64 9.96
N CYS A 45 3.61 4.36 10.29
CA CYS A 45 3.45 3.90 11.66
C CYS A 45 4.62 2.99 12.07
N ASN A 46 5.38 3.41 13.08
CA ASN A 46 6.31 2.56 13.82
C ASN A 46 5.75 2.37 15.24
N PRO A 47 4.86 1.39 15.44
CA PRO A 47 4.13 1.26 16.70
C PRO A 47 5.05 0.83 17.84
N PRO A 48 4.67 1.04 19.11
CA PRO A 48 5.39 0.46 20.22
C PRO A 48 5.33 -1.07 20.18
N TYR A 49 6.51 -1.71 20.20
CA TYR A 49 6.61 -3.17 20.18
C TYR A 49 6.34 -3.74 21.57
N GLY A 50 5.51 -4.77 21.64
CA GLY A 50 5.16 -5.40 22.89
C GLY A 50 3.77 -6.02 22.86
N ARG A 51 3.11 -6.04 24.02
CA ARG A 51 1.81 -6.71 24.21
C ARG A 51 0.71 -6.17 23.28
N HIS A 52 0.74 -4.89 22.95
CA HIS A 52 -0.30 -4.20 22.16
C HIS A 52 0.01 -4.07 20.68
N ILE A 53 1.06 -4.71 20.17
CA ILE A 53 1.38 -4.62 18.74
C ILE A 53 0.25 -5.15 17.85
N CYS A 54 -0.49 -6.16 18.31
CA CYS A 54 -1.62 -6.71 17.57
C CYS A 54 -2.74 -5.67 17.38
N ASP A 55 -2.97 -4.78 18.37
CA ASP A 55 -3.98 -3.74 18.27
C ASP A 55 -3.58 -2.68 17.23
N TRP A 56 -2.29 -2.34 17.15
CA TRP A 56 -1.75 -1.43 16.14
C TRP A 56 -1.84 -2.01 14.73
N VAL A 57 -1.50 -3.30 14.56
CA VAL A 57 -1.57 -3.96 13.24
C VAL A 57 -3.01 -4.06 12.78
N ARG A 58 -3.93 -4.47 13.66
CA ARG A 58 -5.37 -4.47 13.39
C ARG A 58 -5.85 -3.08 12.99
N LYS A 59 -5.54 -2.05 13.77
CA LYS A 59 -5.90 -0.66 13.49
C LYS A 59 -5.38 -0.20 12.13
N GLY A 60 -4.12 -0.49 11.80
CA GLY A 60 -3.55 -0.15 10.49
C GLY A 60 -4.32 -0.80 9.33
N TYR A 61 -4.67 -2.07 9.46
CA TYR A 61 -5.50 -2.77 8.48
C TYR A 61 -6.90 -2.16 8.37
N GLU A 62 -7.59 -1.92 9.50
CA GLU A 62 -8.94 -1.34 9.51
C GLU A 62 -8.97 0.07 8.92
N GLU A 63 -8.01 0.92 9.28
CA GLU A 63 -7.91 2.29 8.73
C GLU A 63 -7.60 2.30 7.24
N SER A 64 -6.79 1.35 6.78
CA SER A 64 -6.50 1.22 5.34
C SER A 64 -7.72 0.89 4.49
N GLN A 65 -8.82 0.41 5.08
CA GLN A 65 -10.07 0.17 4.34
C GLN A 65 -10.86 1.46 4.06
N LYS A 66 -10.48 2.57 4.69
CA LYS A 66 -11.12 3.87 4.46
C LYS A 66 -10.60 4.52 3.17
N PRO A 67 -11.48 5.18 2.38
CA PRO A 67 -11.11 5.78 1.11
C PRO A 67 -9.88 6.71 1.21
N GLY A 68 -8.98 6.62 0.22
CA GLY A 68 -7.79 7.47 0.11
C GLY A 68 -6.68 7.17 1.13
N THR A 69 -6.79 6.10 1.93
CA THR A 69 -5.83 5.79 3.00
C THR A 69 -4.75 4.83 2.53
N VAL A 70 -3.50 5.16 2.81
CA VAL A 70 -2.35 4.25 2.70
C VAL A 70 -1.71 4.11 4.06
N VAL A 71 -1.51 2.89 4.53
CA VAL A 71 -0.80 2.61 5.78
C VAL A 71 0.47 1.84 5.49
N VAL A 72 1.60 2.39 5.89
CA VAL A 72 2.92 1.76 5.84
C VAL A 72 3.42 1.58 7.26
N MET A 73 3.56 0.33 7.68
CA MET A 73 3.89 0.02 9.07
C MET A 73 5.21 -0.74 9.17
N LEU A 74 6.11 -0.28 10.05
CA LEU A 74 7.33 -0.98 10.40
C LEU A 74 7.08 -1.85 11.63
N ILE A 75 7.22 -3.18 11.48
CA ILE A 75 6.94 -4.13 12.55
C ILE A 75 8.00 -5.25 12.63
N PRO A 76 8.11 -5.96 13.78
CA PRO A 76 8.83 -7.22 13.84
C PRO A 76 8.25 -8.26 12.88
N ALA A 77 9.10 -8.90 12.09
CA ALA A 77 8.69 -9.95 11.14
C ALA A 77 8.46 -11.28 11.88
N ARG A 78 7.47 -11.32 12.77
CA ARG A 78 7.05 -12.51 13.54
C ARG A 78 5.92 -13.21 12.80
N THR A 79 6.28 -13.99 11.80
CA THR A 79 5.35 -14.63 10.86
C THR A 79 4.49 -15.73 11.46
N ASP A 80 4.78 -16.18 12.68
CA ASP A 80 4.05 -17.16 13.47
C ASP A 80 2.92 -16.56 14.33
N THR A 81 2.79 -15.24 14.38
CA THR A 81 1.82 -14.56 15.24
C THR A 81 0.44 -14.44 14.60
N ALA A 82 -0.61 -14.43 15.44
CA ALA A 82 -1.99 -14.25 14.98
C ALA A 82 -2.16 -12.97 14.11
N TYR A 83 -1.60 -11.84 14.52
CA TYR A 83 -1.74 -10.60 13.74
C TYR A 83 -1.12 -10.70 12.33
N PHE A 84 -0.08 -11.52 12.15
CA PHE A 84 0.49 -11.74 10.82
C PHE A 84 -0.47 -12.52 9.92
N HIS A 85 -1.11 -13.55 10.47
CA HIS A 85 -2.09 -14.36 9.74
C HIS A 85 -3.42 -13.63 9.53
N ASP A 86 -3.87 -12.86 10.54
CA ASP A 86 -5.18 -12.23 10.50
C ASP A 86 -5.24 -10.97 9.64
N TYR A 87 -4.12 -10.20 9.53
CA TYR A 87 -4.13 -8.88 8.91
C TYR A 87 -3.09 -8.68 7.81
N ILE A 88 -2.17 -9.61 7.61
CA ILE A 88 -1.06 -9.44 6.64
C ILE A 88 -1.07 -10.53 5.57
N PHE A 89 -1.07 -11.81 5.96
CA PHE A 89 -1.08 -12.92 5.01
C PHE A 89 -2.42 -13.08 4.28
N GLY A 90 -2.42 -13.94 3.26
CA GLY A 90 -3.62 -14.28 2.49
C GLY A 90 -4.15 -13.15 1.60
N GLY A 91 -3.26 -12.21 1.21
CA GLY A 91 -3.64 -11.10 0.34
C GLY A 91 -4.32 -9.94 1.08
N LYS A 92 -4.24 -9.91 2.42
CA LYS A 92 -4.79 -8.79 3.22
C LYS A 92 -3.88 -7.56 3.16
N ALA A 93 -2.54 -7.75 3.19
CA ALA A 93 -1.61 -6.68 2.87
C ALA A 93 -1.33 -6.66 1.37
N ASP A 94 -1.24 -5.47 0.79
CA ASP A 94 -0.90 -5.29 -0.63
C ASP A 94 0.56 -5.66 -0.89
N GLU A 95 1.42 -5.36 0.10
CA GLU A 95 2.84 -5.62 -0.02
C GLU A 95 3.49 -5.85 1.34
N VAL A 96 4.46 -6.78 1.40
CA VAL A 96 5.32 -7.01 2.56
C VAL A 96 6.77 -7.00 2.11
N ARG A 97 7.58 -6.07 2.66
CA ARG A 97 9.01 -5.95 2.39
C ARG A 97 9.80 -6.39 3.61
N PHE A 98 10.49 -7.52 3.53
CA PHE A 98 11.41 -7.95 4.58
C PHE A 98 12.73 -7.19 4.50
N LEU A 99 13.15 -6.61 5.62
CA LEU A 99 14.39 -5.85 5.66
C LEU A 99 15.59 -6.77 5.83
N ARG A 100 16.62 -6.55 5.02
CA ARG A 100 17.88 -7.26 5.16
C ARG A 100 18.65 -6.78 6.40
N GLY A 101 19.04 -7.73 7.25
CA GLY A 101 19.79 -7.43 8.48
C GLY A 101 18.88 -7.02 9.64
N ARG A 102 19.48 -6.40 10.64
CA ARG A 102 18.79 -5.94 11.86
C ARG A 102 18.81 -4.42 11.91
N LEU A 103 17.68 -3.83 12.24
CA LEU A 103 17.61 -2.39 12.46
C LEU A 103 18.29 -2.00 13.77
N THR A 104 18.99 -0.89 13.74
CA THR A 104 19.41 -0.19 14.95
C THR A 104 18.46 0.98 15.17
N PHE A 105 17.74 0.96 16.28
CA PHE A 105 16.85 2.06 16.65
C PHE A 105 17.68 3.19 17.25
N THR A 106 17.20 4.40 17.06
CA THR A 106 17.76 5.61 17.70
C THR A 106 16.86 6.05 18.84
N ASP A 107 17.46 6.71 19.82
CA ASP A 107 16.71 7.45 20.85
C ASP A 107 16.07 8.73 20.26
N GLU A 108 15.41 9.51 21.10
CA GLU A 108 14.73 10.76 20.68
C GLU A 108 15.70 11.84 20.19
N ASP A 109 16.98 11.75 20.55
CA ASP A 109 18.04 12.67 20.14
C ASP A 109 18.76 12.20 18.86
N GLY A 110 18.34 11.05 18.30
CA GLY A 110 18.88 10.45 17.06
C GLY A 110 20.13 9.60 17.27
N ASN A 111 20.55 9.36 18.51
CA ASN A 111 21.70 8.51 18.83
C ASN A 111 21.28 7.03 18.80
N PRO A 112 22.13 6.11 18.30
CA PRO A 112 21.86 4.68 18.38
C PRO A 112 21.63 4.25 19.82
N THR A 113 20.59 3.46 20.08
CA THR A 113 20.41 2.80 21.37
C THR A 113 21.60 1.89 21.65
N THR A 114 22.13 1.96 22.86
CA THR A 114 23.34 1.19 23.24
C THR A 114 23.07 0.20 24.37
N ASP A 115 23.86 -0.88 24.42
CA ASP A 115 23.88 -1.82 25.53
C ASP A 115 24.62 -1.23 26.75
N ALA A 116 24.64 -1.96 27.86
CA ALA A 116 25.36 -1.58 29.08
C ALA A 116 26.89 -1.37 28.91
N LYS A 117 27.43 -1.79 27.77
CA LYS A 117 28.84 -1.61 27.39
C LYS A 117 29.05 -0.52 26.35
N GLY A 118 28.01 0.28 26.03
CA GLY A 118 28.07 1.39 25.07
C GLY A 118 28.10 0.95 23.59
N ARG A 119 27.80 -0.32 23.28
CA ARG A 119 27.76 -0.82 21.89
C ARG A 119 26.36 -0.62 21.31
N ALA A 120 26.27 -0.17 20.06
CA ALA A 120 24.98 -0.01 19.39
C ALA A 120 24.17 -1.32 19.40
N CYS A 121 22.93 -1.24 19.86
CA CYS A 121 22.00 -2.35 19.95
C CYS A 121 21.22 -2.49 18.65
N SER A 122 21.36 -3.64 17.97
CA SER A 122 20.45 -4.01 16.91
C SER A 122 19.19 -4.66 17.47
N ALA A 123 18.07 -4.51 16.76
CA ALA A 123 16.82 -5.17 17.10
C ALA A 123 17.04 -6.69 17.27
N PRO A 124 16.48 -7.33 18.31
CA PRO A 124 16.64 -8.78 18.53
C PRO A 124 15.82 -9.64 17.54
N PHE A 125 15.07 -9.03 16.64
CA PHE A 125 14.20 -9.67 15.66
C PHE A 125 14.41 -9.06 14.25
N PRO A 126 14.08 -9.82 13.19
CA PRO A 126 13.97 -9.25 11.84
C PRO A 126 12.79 -8.26 11.77
N SER A 127 12.86 -7.34 10.83
CA SER A 127 11.81 -6.35 10.63
C SER A 127 11.19 -6.47 9.24
N ALA A 128 9.93 -6.11 9.14
CA ALA A 128 9.19 -6.01 7.88
C ALA A 128 8.50 -4.64 7.79
N ILE A 129 8.41 -4.15 6.56
CA ILE A 129 7.50 -3.07 6.18
C ILE A 129 6.26 -3.73 5.61
N VAL A 130 5.11 -3.42 6.18
CA VAL A 130 3.81 -3.88 5.70
C VAL A 130 3.05 -2.71 5.13
N ILE A 131 2.48 -2.87 3.94
CA ILE A 131 1.79 -1.82 3.21
C ILE A 131 0.38 -2.29 2.93
N TRP A 132 -0.58 -1.49 3.35
CA TRP A 132 -1.99 -1.62 3.00
C TRP A 132 -2.45 -0.33 2.31
N ARG A 133 -3.26 -0.49 1.29
CA ARG A 133 -3.89 0.60 0.56
C ARG A 133 -5.40 0.44 0.61
N SER A 134 -6.11 1.54 0.68
CA SER A 134 -7.58 1.45 0.59
C SER A 134 -8.01 0.83 -0.74
N PRO A 135 -9.16 0.16 -0.78
CA PRO A 135 -9.65 -0.51 -1.99
C PRO A 135 -9.76 0.40 -3.21
N ASP A 136 -10.00 1.68 -3.01
CA ASP A 136 -10.01 2.70 -4.08
C ASP A 136 -8.61 3.12 -4.54
N MET A 137 -7.56 2.89 -3.72
CA MET A 137 -6.15 3.13 -4.07
C MET A 137 -5.39 1.83 -4.38
N GLY A 138 -5.89 0.71 -3.91
CA GLY A 138 -5.24 -0.62 -3.95
C GLY A 138 -5.53 -1.43 -5.21
N HIS A 139 -6.34 -0.92 -6.11
CA HIS A 139 -6.31 -1.45 -7.47
C HIS A 139 -5.00 -0.98 -8.10
N ASN A 140 -3.98 -1.87 -8.09
CA ASN A 140 -2.85 -1.61 -8.97
C ASN A 140 -3.44 -1.40 -10.38
N LEU A 141 -2.79 -0.59 -11.17
CA LEU A 141 -3.29 -0.22 -12.51
C LEU A 141 -3.80 -1.45 -13.31
N ARG A 142 -3.21 -2.63 -13.07
CA ARG A 142 -3.63 -3.88 -13.69
C ARG A 142 -5.02 -4.31 -13.25
N ASP A 143 -5.34 -4.27 -11.96
CA ASP A 143 -6.62 -4.70 -11.43
C ASP A 143 -7.71 -3.70 -11.83
N MET A 144 -7.42 -2.40 -11.79
CA MET A 144 -8.33 -1.36 -12.32
C MET A 144 -8.65 -1.56 -13.80
N VAL A 145 -7.65 -1.90 -14.61
CA VAL A 145 -7.83 -2.21 -16.04
C VAL A 145 -8.70 -3.46 -16.22
N LEU A 146 -8.45 -4.52 -15.44
CA LEU A 146 -9.22 -5.77 -15.52
C LEU A 146 -10.67 -5.57 -15.07
N ASP A 147 -10.92 -4.79 -14.04
CA ASP A 147 -12.28 -4.52 -13.57
C ASP A 147 -13.08 -3.70 -14.59
N LEU A 148 -12.44 -2.74 -15.27
CA LEU A 148 -13.10 -2.00 -16.34
C LEU A 148 -13.54 -2.90 -17.49
N ILE A 149 -12.67 -3.81 -17.96
CA ILE A 149 -13.01 -4.72 -19.06
C ILE A 149 -13.95 -5.86 -18.64
N LYS A 150 -14.13 -6.13 -17.34
CA LYS A 150 -15.19 -7.00 -16.81
C LYS A 150 -16.55 -6.33 -16.87
N ALA A 151 -16.61 -5.04 -16.57
CA ALA A 151 -17.85 -4.28 -16.58
C ALA A 151 -18.38 -4.08 -18.00
N GLU A 152 -17.51 -3.69 -18.92
CA GLU A 152 -17.86 -3.52 -20.35
C GLU A 152 -16.63 -3.66 -21.27
N PRO A 153 -16.82 -4.05 -22.53
CA PRO A 153 -15.73 -4.13 -23.51
C PRO A 153 -15.19 -2.73 -23.85
N MET A 154 -13.90 -2.49 -23.64
CA MET A 154 -13.25 -1.20 -23.81
C MET A 154 -11.98 -1.26 -24.65
N THR A 155 -11.63 -0.16 -25.33
CA THR A 155 -10.31 0.03 -25.94
C THR A 155 -9.30 0.54 -24.91
N ALA A 156 -8.00 0.34 -25.17
CA ALA A 156 -6.95 0.84 -24.28
C ALA A 156 -6.98 2.36 -24.05
N ASN A 157 -7.43 3.13 -25.04
CA ASN A 157 -7.58 4.60 -24.89
C ASN A 157 -8.78 4.96 -24.00
N GLU A 158 -9.90 4.24 -24.10
CA GLU A 158 -11.08 4.44 -23.26
C GLU A 158 -10.78 4.09 -21.81
N ILE A 159 -10.07 2.98 -21.58
CA ILE A 159 -9.58 2.60 -20.24
C ILE A 159 -8.71 3.70 -19.65
N ALA A 160 -7.72 4.19 -20.41
CA ALA A 160 -6.85 5.26 -19.95
C ALA A 160 -7.61 6.58 -19.65
N ALA A 161 -8.57 6.96 -20.49
CA ALA A 161 -9.42 8.12 -20.24
C ALA A 161 -10.27 7.94 -18.97
N THR A 162 -10.96 6.81 -18.83
CA THR A 162 -11.77 6.51 -17.64
C THR A 162 -10.95 6.53 -16.35
N LEU A 163 -9.73 5.98 -16.38
CA LEU A 163 -8.84 6.01 -15.21
C LEU A 163 -8.32 7.43 -14.93
N SER A 164 -8.06 8.23 -15.96
CA SER A 164 -7.66 9.63 -15.81
C SER A 164 -8.78 10.48 -15.20
N ASP A 165 -10.02 10.26 -15.59
CA ASP A 165 -11.20 10.91 -15.02
C ASP A 165 -11.41 10.55 -13.53
N ARG A 166 -10.91 9.38 -13.11
CA ARG A 166 -10.87 8.94 -11.70
C ARG A 166 -9.64 9.42 -10.94
N GLY A 167 -8.86 10.34 -11.51
CA GLY A 167 -7.69 10.95 -10.87
C GLY A 167 -6.39 10.17 -11.01
N GLN A 168 -6.35 9.10 -11.81
CA GLN A 168 -5.12 8.34 -12.07
C GLN A 168 -4.33 8.97 -13.22
N GLN A 169 -3.02 9.18 -13.04
CA GLN A 169 -2.14 9.61 -14.13
C GLN A 169 -1.77 8.43 -15.02
N VAL A 170 -2.63 8.09 -15.97
CA VAL A 170 -2.51 6.88 -16.80
C VAL A 170 -2.64 7.23 -18.27
N SER A 171 -1.73 6.73 -19.08
CA SER A 171 -1.74 6.83 -20.54
C SER A 171 -2.06 5.46 -21.18
N ARG A 172 -2.37 5.50 -22.50
CA ARG A 172 -2.52 4.26 -23.28
C ARG A 172 -1.28 3.37 -23.23
N SER A 173 -0.09 3.96 -23.17
CA SER A 173 1.19 3.21 -23.09
C SER A 173 1.32 2.41 -21.80
N ASP A 174 0.66 2.81 -20.73
CA ASP A 174 0.64 2.10 -19.45
C ASP A 174 -0.37 0.95 -19.46
N VAL A 175 -1.51 1.15 -20.12
CA VAL A 175 -2.60 0.18 -20.24
C VAL A 175 -2.29 -0.97 -21.20
N GLY A 176 -1.67 -0.68 -22.34
CA GLY A 176 -1.40 -1.65 -23.40
C GLY A 176 -0.64 -2.90 -22.95
N PRO A 177 0.52 -2.77 -22.27
CA PRO A 177 1.28 -3.91 -21.75
C PRO A 177 0.49 -4.75 -20.73
N ILE A 178 -0.38 -4.12 -19.94
CA ILE A 178 -1.22 -4.80 -18.95
C ILE A 178 -2.22 -5.72 -19.66
N LEU A 179 -2.91 -5.23 -20.69
CA LEU A 179 -3.88 -6.01 -21.46
C LEU A 179 -3.20 -7.18 -22.18
N THR A 180 -2.02 -6.96 -22.75
CA THR A 180 -1.23 -8.03 -23.40
C THR A 180 -0.83 -9.13 -22.41
N LYS A 181 -0.35 -8.75 -21.21
CA LYS A 181 -0.02 -9.70 -20.15
C LYS A 181 -1.26 -10.41 -19.60
N ALA A 182 -2.39 -9.71 -19.48
CA ALA A 182 -3.64 -10.29 -19.03
C ALA A 182 -4.17 -11.31 -20.05
N GLN A 183 -4.04 -11.03 -21.34
CA GLN A 183 -4.38 -11.98 -22.40
C GLN A 183 -3.52 -13.26 -22.34
N ALA A 184 -2.21 -13.11 -22.18
CA ALA A 184 -1.31 -14.25 -22.01
C ALA A 184 -1.61 -15.09 -20.76
N ALA A 185 -2.21 -14.48 -19.74
CA ALA A 185 -2.62 -15.14 -18.50
C ALA A 185 -4.08 -15.65 -18.53
N GLY A 186 -4.78 -15.58 -19.68
CA GLY A 186 -6.17 -16.03 -19.82
C GLY A 186 -7.19 -15.18 -19.04
N LYS A 187 -6.86 -13.94 -18.68
CA LYS A 187 -7.74 -13.03 -17.93
C LYS A 187 -8.44 -11.98 -18.80
N ALA A 188 -7.97 -11.79 -20.02
CA ALA A 188 -8.53 -10.86 -20.99
C ALA A 188 -8.48 -11.45 -22.40
N LYS A 189 -9.41 -11.06 -23.26
CA LYS A 189 -9.42 -11.45 -24.68
C LYS A 189 -9.69 -10.26 -25.59
N ASN A 190 -9.22 -10.40 -26.82
CA ASN A 190 -9.52 -9.47 -27.91
C ASN A 190 -10.95 -9.77 -28.42
N ALA A 191 -11.86 -8.82 -28.25
CA ALA A 191 -13.26 -8.91 -28.69
C ALA A 191 -13.49 -8.29 -30.09
N GLY A 192 -12.42 -8.06 -30.86
CA GLY A 192 -12.48 -7.47 -32.18
C GLY A 192 -12.00 -6.01 -32.23
N LYS A 193 -12.46 -5.27 -33.24
CA LYS A 193 -12.10 -3.86 -33.42
C LYS A 193 -13.38 -3.02 -33.57
N ARG A 194 -13.36 -1.82 -32.98
CA ARG A 194 -14.37 -0.79 -33.20
C ARG A 194 -13.74 0.60 -33.26
N VAL A 195 -14.50 1.59 -33.64
CA VAL A 195 -14.08 3.00 -33.51
C VAL A 195 -14.04 3.35 -32.03
N CYS A 196 -12.86 3.80 -31.57
CA CYS A 196 -12.65 4.23 -30.20
C CYS A 196 -13.35 5.57 -29.96
N SER A 197 -14.16 5.67 -28.92
CA SER A 197 -14.92 6.88 -28.57
C SER A 197 -14.02 8.11 -28.25
N VAL A 198 -12.82 7.83 -27.73
CA VAL A 198 -11.85 8.88 -27.35
C VAL A 198 -11.04 9.41 -28.53
N THR A 199 -10.65 8.54 -29.47
CA THR A 199 -9.72 8.90 -30.54
C THR A 199 -10.34 8.97 -31.93
N GLY A 200 -11.56 8.46 -32.11
CA GLY A 200 -12.22 8.35 -33.41
C GLY A 200 -11.56 7.36 -34.39
N ARG A 201 -10.55 6.61 -33.95
CA ARG A 201 -9.80 5.66 -34.78
C ARG A 201 -10.18 4.22 -34.46
N SER A 202 -10.01 3.31 -35.43
CA SER A 202 -10.21 1.86 -35.19
C SER A 202 -9.18 1.35 -34.17
N ALA A 203 -9.65 0.70 -33.13
CA ALA A 203 -8.84 0.15 -32.04
C ALA A 203 -9.36 -1.22 -31.59
N ILE A 204 -8.45 -2.03 -31.02
CA ILE A 204 -8.78 -3.32 -30.42
C ILE A 204 -9.64 -3.09 -29.19
N VAL A 205 -10.73 -3.83 -29.09
CA VAL A 205 -11.59 -3.91 -27.91
C VAL A 205 -11.18 -5.10 -27.05
N TRP A 206 -11.10 -4.87 -25.78
CA TRP A 206 -10.74 -5.87 -24.78
C TRP A 206 -11.93 -6.16 -23.89
N THR A 207 -12.09 -7.42 -23.50
CA THR A 207 -13.06 -7.88 -22.51
C THR A 207 -12.41 -8.92 -21.60
N ALA A 208 -12.96 -9.13 -20.42
CA ALA A 208 -12.50 -10.20 -19.53
C ALA A 208 -12.83 -11.57 -20.12
N GLU A 209 -12.01 -12.59 -19.82
CA GLU A 209 -12.43 -13.98 -20.02
C GLU A 209 -13.49 -14.32 -18.96
N SER A 210 -14.54 -15.00 -19.36
CA SER A 210 -15.48 -15.61 -18.42
C SER A 210 -14.77 -16.75 -17.69
N GLU A 211 -14.80 -16.73 -16.37
CA GLU A 211 -14.45 -17.91 -15.57
C GLU A 211 -15.45 -19.03 -15.96
N GLY A 212 -14.93 -20.07 -16.60
CA GLY A 212 -15.69 -21.24 -17.00
C GLY A 212 -15.93 -22.18 -15.83
#